data_2c347ddb27c0721ef46bb452ee970145
#
_entry.id   2c347ddb27c0721ef46bb452ee970145
#
_cell.length_a   1.000
_cell.length_b   1.000
_cell.length_c   1.000
_cell.angle_alpha   90.00
_cell.angle_beta   90.00
_cell.angle_gamma   90.00
#
_symmetry.space_group_name_H-M   'P 1'
#
loop_
_entity.id
_entity.type
_entity.pdbx_description
1 polymer ?
#
loop_
_entity_poly.entity_id
_entity_poly.type
_entity_poly.pdbx_seq_one_letter_code
_entity_poly.pdbx_strand_id
1 'polypeptide(L)'
;MHSYESTLVDENVVTPQTTKMKFKTETTVPKLGVMLVGLGGNNGCTSVAGILANKLNLTWETKEGTSKPNYWGSVMMASTAKVGNDKFGNSVFTPMQNMLPMVHPNDFVMSGWDISAMNLGDAMKRSQVLDINLQQVSINKKLLNISVTHTNTFNTNRNSTPTWLESNPSPPCTSPTSLRRTSPTGPTMF
;
A
#
# COMPACT_ATOMS: atom_id res chain seq x y z
N MET A 1 4.40 21.55 12.89
CA MET A 1 4.01 22.83 12.26
C MET A 1 5.02 23.11 11.16
N HIS A 2 4.57 23.34 9.95
CA HIS A 2 5.41 23.62 8.79
C HIS A 2 5.13 25.04 8.32
N SER A 3 6.16 25.83 8.05
CA SER A 3 6.02 27.16 7.47
C SER A 3 6.69 27.17 6.11
N TYR A 4 5.98 27.69 5.13
CA TYR A 4 6.44 27.82 3.76
C TYR A 4 6.47 29.29 3.39
N GLU A 5 7.61 29.75 2.93
CA GLU A 5 7.81 31.11 2.48
C GLU A 5 7.85 31.13 0.96
N SER A 6 7.06 32.04 0.39
CA SER A 6 6.98 32.24 -1.05
C SER A 6 6.87 33.73 -1.35
N THR A 7 7.10 34.05 -2.60
CA THR A 7 6.98 35.44 -3.08
C THR A 7 5.89 35.48 -4.16
N LEU A 8 4.88 36.28 -3.91
CA LEU A 8 3.86 36.60 -4.91
C LEU A 8 4.33 37.80 -5.72
N VAL A 9 4.39 37.63 -7.03
CA VAL A 9 4.74 38.72 -7.96
C VAL A 9 3.51 39.08 -8.77
N ASP A 10 3.06 40.33 -8.61
CA ASP A 10 1.93 40.87 -9.35
C ASP A 10 2.42 42.15 -10.08
N GLU A 11 2.50 42.05 -11.41
CA GLU A 11 3.10 43.09 -12.29
C GLU A 11 4.45 43.59 -11.77
N ASN A 12 4.46 44.72 -11.07
CA ASN A 12 5.67 45.37 -10.51
C ASN A 12 5.75 45.31 -8.98
N VAL A 13 4.83 44.61 -8.34
CA VAL A 13 4.79 44.51 -6.87
C VAL A 13 5.21 43.09 -6.45
N VAL A 14 6.21 43.04 -5.57
CA VAL A 14 6.70 41.81 -4.99
C VAL A 14 6.28 41.73 -3.53
N THR A 15 5.41 40.79 -3.22
CA THR A 15 4.87 40.64 -1.87
C THR A 15 5.37 39.33 -1.26
N PRO A 16 6.14 39.35 -0.17
CA PRO A 16 6.49 38.13 0.54
C PRO A 16 5.25 37.53 1.22
N GLN A 17 5.05 36.22 1.06
CA GLN A 17 3.94 35.51 1.66
C GLN A 17 4.43 34.37 2.48
N THR A 18 3.97 34.22 3.72
CA THR A 18 4.24 33.11 4.58
C THR A 18 2.98 32.27 4.81
N THR A 19 2.99 31.04 4.36
CA THR A 19 1.90 30.09 4.62
C THR A 19 2.30 29.17 5.75
N LYS A 20 1.51 29.16 6.83
CA LYS A 20 1.71 28.24 7.97
C LYS A 20 0.72 27.09 7.88
N MET A 21 1.25 25.86 7.83
CA MET A 21 0.45 24.65 7.81
C MET A 21 0.67 23.88 9.10
N LYS A 22 -0.41 23.44 9.72
CA LYS A 22 -0.37 22.57 10.90
C LYS A 22 -0.90 21.19 10.53
N PHE A 23 -0.02 20.20 10.54
CA PHE A 23 -0.39 18.82 10.36
C PHE A 23 -0.54 18.14 11.71
N LYS A 24 -1.61 17.40 11.89
CA LYS A 24 -1.84 16.53 13.03
C LYS A 24 -2.04 15.12 12.49
N THR A 25 -1.17 14.21 12.87
CA THR A 25 -1.28 12.79 12.52
C THR A 25 -1.71 12.03 13.77
N GLU A 26 -2.75 11.23 13.65
CA GLU A 26 -3.17 10.35 14.74
C GLU A 26 -2.20 9.19 14.86
N THR A 27 -1.87 8.82 16.09
CA THR A 27 -0.94 7.72 16.37
C THR A 27 -1.60 6.35 16.44
N THR A 28 -2.94 6.35 16.55
CA THR A 28 -3.71 5.09 16.57
C THR A 28 -3.81 4.55 15.14
N VAL A 29 -3.23 3.38 14.92
CA VAL A 29 -3.25 2.72 13.62
C VAL A 29 -4.48 1.80 13.55
N PRO A 30 -5.38 1.97 12.57
CA PRO A 30 -6.54 1.10 12.41
C PRO A 30 -6.14 -0.28 11.89
N LYS A 31 -7.04 -1.27 12.04
CA LYS A 31 -6.91 -2.56 11.35
C LYS A 31 -7.10 -2.33 9.85
N LEU A 32 -6.26 -2.98 9.04
CA LEU A 32 -6.28 -2.86 7.59
C LEU A 32 -6.59 -4.21 6.93
N GLY A 33 -7.69 -4.25 6.19
CA GLY A 33 -7.99 -5.33 5.26
C GLY A 33 -7.39 -5.04 3.89
N VAL A 34 -6.72 -6.02 3.31
CA VAL A 34 -6.14 -5.92 1.96
C VAL A 34 -6.82 -6.94 1.07
N MET A 35 -7.54 -6.46 0.05
CA MET A 35 -8.25 -7.27 -0.91
C MET A 35 -7.49 -7.26 -2.25
N LEU A 36 -6.95 -8.42 -2.64
CA LEU A 36 -6.20 -8.57 -3.87
C LEU A 36 -7.07 -9.11 -5.00
N VAL A 37 -7.06 -8.43 -6.13
CA VAL A 37 -7.66 -8.92 -7.37
C VAL A 37 -6.62 -9.71 -8.13
N GLY A 38 -6.89 -11.01 -8.35
CA GLY A 38 -5.90 -11.94 -8.87
C GLY A 38 -4.98 -12.50 -7.75
N LEU A 39 -5.58 -12.83 -6.61
CA LEU A 39 -4.86 -13.32 -5.43
C LEU A 39 -4.03 -14.58 -5.72
N GLY A 40 -4.54 -15.49 -6.54
CA GLY A 40 -3.82 -16.69 -7.00
C GLY A 40 -2.82 -16.44 -8.12
N GLY A 41 -2.70 -15.20 -8.62
CA GLY A 41 -1.66 -14.83 -9.59
C GLY A 41 -0.26 -14.82 -8.96
N ASN A 42 0.77 -14.70 -9.81
CA ASN A 42 2.17 -14.72 -9.36
C ASN A 42 2.44 -13.65 -8.29
N ASN A 43 1.99 -12.42 -8.50
CA ASN A 43 2.21 -11.33 -7.56
C ASN A 43 1.40 -11.52 -6.27
N GLY A 44 0.13 -11.94 -6.38
CA GLY A 44 -0.74 -12.13 -5.23
C GLY A 44 -0.22 -13.22 -4.29
N CYS A 45 0.03 -14.42 -4.80
CA CYS A 45 0.52 -15.53 -3.98
C CYS A 45 1.92 -15.25 -3.42
N THR A 46 2.80 -14.57 -4.17
CA THR A 46 4.14 -14.20 -3.68
C THR A 46 4.06 -13.17 -2.55
N SER A 47 3.21 -12.15 -2.69
CA SER A 47 3.04 -11.12 -1.66
C SER A 47 2.47 -11.70 -0.37
N VAL A 48 1.45 -12.55 -0.48
CA VAL A 48 0.85 -13.23 0.68
C VAL A 48 1.85 -14.15 1.36
N ALA A 49 2.58 -14.95 0.60
CA ALA A 49 3.57 -15.85 1.15
C ALA A 49 4.72 -15.09 1.84
N GLY A 50 5.18 -13.98 1.26
CA GLY A 50 6.19 -13.12 1.87
C GLY A 50 5.74 -12.53 3.20
N ILE A 51 4.51 -12.02 3.29
CA ILE A 51 3.93 -11.50 4.53
C ILE A 51 3.78 -12.60 5.57
N LEU A 52 3.29 -13.78 5.18
CA LEU A 52 3.13 -14.92 6.09
C LEU A 52 4.47 -15.46 6.57
N ALA A 53 5.48 -15.53 5.70
CA ALA A 53 6.83 -15.93 6.08
C ALA A 53 7.40 -15.00 7.15
N ASN A 54 7.23 -13.70 6.99
CA ASN A 54 7.65 -12.71 7.98
C ASN A 54 6.84 -12.80 9.28
N LYS A 55 5.52 -12.88 9.19
CA LYS A 55 4.62 -12.98 10.35
C LYS A 55 4.92 -14.19 11.23
N LEU A 56 5.32 -15.31 10.62
CA LEU A 56 5.59 -16.57 11.29
C LEU A 56 7.08 -16.84 11.48
N ASN A 57 7.91 -15.90 11.07
CA ASN A 57 9.37 -15.98 11.14
C ASN A 57 9.89 -17.33 10.60
N LEU A 58 9.45 -17.69 9.38
CA LEU A 58 9.82 -18.94 8.74
C LEU A 58 11.28 -18.89 8.32
N THR A 59 11.98 -20.00 8.47
CA THR A 59 13.33 -20.19 7.93
C THR A 59 13.31 -21.31 6.88
N TRP A 60 14.15 -21.18 5.89
CA TRP A 60 14.30 -22.21 4.84
C TRP A 60 15.75 -22.30 4.37
N GLU A 61 16.12 -23.48 3.91
CA GLU A 61 17.46 -23.72 3.40
C GLU A 61 17.57 -23.29 1.94
N THR A 62 18.66 -22.59 1.62
CA THR A 62 19.07 -22.19 0.28
C THR A 62 20.44 -22.75 -0.03
N LYS A 63 20.93 -22.55 -1.25
CA LYS A 63 22.28 -22.95 -1.64
C LYS A 63 23.37 -22.24 -0.85
N GLU A 64 23.06 -21.05 -0.33
CA GLU A 64 23.99 -20.19 0.42
C GLU A 64 23.89 -20.37 1.94
N GLY A 65 22.95 -21.22 2.39
CA GLY A 65 22.67 -21.45 3.80
C GLY A 65 21.23 -21.17 4.19
N THR A 66 20.97 -21.07 5.49
CA THR A 66 19.63 -20.83 6.03
C THR A 66 19.22 -19.38 5.80
N SER A 67 18.16 -19.16 5.06
CA SER A 67 17.56 -17.85 4.82
C SER A 67 16.43 -17.55 5.80
N LYS A 68 16.27 -16.25 6.08
CA LYS A 68 15.18 -15.70 6.91
C LYS A 68 14.40 -14.66 6.13
N PRO A 69 13.09 -14.51 6.39
CA PRO A 69 12.30 -13.49 5.76
C PRO A 69 12.69 -12.09 6.25
N ASN A 70 12.51 -11.10 5.39
CA ASN A 70 12.77 -9.71 5.71
C ASN A 70 11.81 -8.81 4.92
N TYR A 71 11.83 -7.51 5.23
CA TYR A 71 11.05 -6.49 4.55
C TYR A 71 11.91 -5.49 3.77
N TRP A 72 13.10 -5.89 3.33
CA TRP A 72 14.02 -4.97 2.63
C TRP A 72 13.44 -4.37 1.35
N GLY A 73 12.54 -5.09 0.67
CA GLY A 73 11.83 -4.58 -0.50
C GLY A 73 10.60 -3.72 -0.17
N SER A 74 10.24 -3.55 1.08
CA SER A 74 9.07 -2.79 1.48
C SER A 74 9.41 -1.32 1.68
N VAL A 75 8.76 -0.43 0.91
CA VAL A 75 8.88 1.01 1.10
C VAL A 75 8.45 1.43 2.51
N MET A 76 7.40 0.83 3.06
CA MET A 76 6.92 1.10 4.41
C MET A 76 7.95 0.75 5.49
N MET A 77 8.58 -0.42 5.37
CA MET A 77 9.39 -1.00 6.44
C MET A 77 10.88 -0.68 6.33
N ALA A 78 11.39 -0.52 5.12
CA ALA A 78 12.82 -0.40 4.86
C ALA A 78 13.25 0.99 4.38
N SER A 79 12.30 1.88 3.99
CA SER A 79 12.66 3.20 3.51
C SER A 79 13.04 4.16 4.63
N THR A 80 13.90 5.10 4.28
CA THR A 80 14.30 6.20 5.16
C THR A 80 14.01 7.54 4.50
N ALA A 81 13.75 8.56 5.29
CA ALA A 81 13.60 9.93 4.83
C ALA A 81 14.72 10.82 5.41
N LYS A 82 15.25 11.69 4.57
CA LYS A 82 16.19 12.71 5.04
C LYS A 82 15.44 13.74 5.86
N VAL A 83 15.82 13.92 7.11
CA VAL A 83 15.22 14.90 8.02
C VAL A 83 16.02 16.20 8.15
N GLY A 84 17.27 16.20 7.73
CA GLY A 84 18.12 17.38 7.77
C GLY A 84 19.59 17.04 7.67
N ASN A 85 20.43 17.93 8.15
CA ASN A 85 21.87 17.72 8.29
C ASN A 85 22.28 17.87 9.75
N ASP A 86 23.31 17.16 10.14
CA ASP A 86 23.95 17.35 11.45
C ASP A 86 24.81 18.63 11.47
N LYS A 87 25.41 18.91 12.64
CA LYS A 87 26.32 20.05 12.82
C LYS A 87 27.58 20.02 11.96
N PHE A 88 27.90 18.88 11.37
CA PHE A 88 29.05 18.68 10.49
C PHE A 88 28.68 18.71 9.00
N GLY A 89 27.39 18.91 8.67
CA GLY A 89 26.88 18.93 7.30
C GLY A 89 26.49 17.57 6.76
N ASN A 90 26.59 16.47 7.51
CA ASN A 90 26.21 15.14 7.05
C ASN A 90 24.69 14.99 7.06
N SER A 91 24.16 14.30 6.07
CA SER A 91 22.72 14.04 5.98
C SER A 91 22.26 13.07 7.07
N VAL A 92 21.21 13.47 7.80
CA VAL A 92 20.57 12.64 8.83
C VAL A 92 19.31 12.00 8.26
N PHE A 93 19.22 10.70 8.35
CA PHE A 93 18.07 9.90 7.86
C PHE A 93 17.35 9.25 9.02
N THR A 94 16.04 9.16 8.91
CA THR A 94 15.16 8.49 9.87
C THR A 94 14.30 7.46 9.14
N PRO A 95 14.08 6.26 9.71
CA PRO A 95 13.14 5.29 9.14
C PRO A 95 11.74 5.89 8.98
N MET A 96 11.11 5.64 7.83
CA MET A 96 9.78 6.19 7.52
C MET A 96 8.74 5.80 8.58
N GLN A 97 8.80 4.59 9.07
CA GLN A 97 7.90 4.07 10.12
C GLN A 97 8.01 4.80 11.47
N ASN A 98 9.12 5.49 11.72
CA ASN A 98 9.29 6.32 12.93
C ASN A 98 8.68 7.71 12.78
N MET A 99 8.47 8.14 11.54
CA MET A 99 7.90 9.45 11.23
C MET A 99 6.39 9.44 11.11
N LEU A 100 5.86 8.35 10.55
CA LEU A 100 4.44 8.18 10.26
C LEU A 100 3.94 6.87 10.88
N PRO A 101 2.85 6.92 11.65
CA PRO A 101 2.19 5.70 12.11
C PRO A 101 1.60 4.96 10.89
N MET A 102 2.04 3.74 10.68
CA MET A 102 1.63 2.90 9.57
C MET A 102 1.25 1.51 10.06
N VAL A 103 0.31 0.85 9.36
CA VAL A 103 -0.04 -0.53 9.67
C VAL A 103 1.14 -1.43 9.33
N HIS A 104 1.58 -2.23 10.27
CA HIS A 104 2.63 -3.21 10.00
C HIS A 104 2.11 -4.30 9.05
N PRO A 105 2.88 -4.73 8.03
CA PRO A 105 2.41 -5.75 7.08
C PRO A 105 1.98 -7.07 7.74
N ASN A 106 2.57 -7.45 8.88
CA ASN A 106 2.16 -8.62 9.64
C ASN A 106 0.73 -8.53 10.21
N ASP A 107 0.18 -7.32 10.33
CA ASP A 107 -1.16 -7.07 10.86
C ASP A 107 -2.22 -6.94 9.77
N PHE A 108 -1.83 -7.10 8.50
CA PHE A 108 -2.77 -7.11 7.40
C PHE A 108 -3.71 -8.32 7.48
N VAL A 109 -5.00 -8.05 7.27
CA VAL A 109 -6.00 -9.09 7.01
C VAL A 109 -6.11 -9.25 5.50
N MET A 110 -5.52 -10.32 4.99
CA MET A 110 -5.43 -10.57 3.56
C MET A 110 -6.62 -11.37 3.06
N SER A 111 -7.19 -10.96 1.94
CA SER A 111 -8.22 -11.67 1.18
C SER A 111 -8.10 -11.33 -0.29
N GLY A 112 -8.90 -11.94 -1.16
CA GLY A 112 -8.91 -11.57 -2.56
C GLY A 112 -9.82 -12.42 -3.43
N TRP A 113 -9.91 -11.98 -4.68
CA TRP A 113 -10.61 -12.68 -5.75
C TRP A 113 -9.64 -13.28 -6.75
N ASP A 114 -10.02 -14.41 -7.32
CA ASP A 114 -9.31 -14.99 -8.46
C ASP A 114 -10.30 -15.63 -9.44
N ILE A 115 -9.90 -15.69 -10.70
CA ILE A 115 -10.63 -16.42 -11.75
C ILE A 115 -10.38 -17.91 -11.69
N SER A 116 -9.31 -18.34 -11.01
CA SER A 116 -8.92 -19.73 -10.83
C SER A 116 -9.45 -20.27 -9.51
N ALA A 117 -10.03 -21.46 -9.54
CA ALA A 117 -10.45 -22.19 -8.36
C ALA A 117 -9.28 -22.85 -7.58
N MET A 118 -8.05 -22.62 -8.02
CA MET A 118 -6.86 -23.20 -7.42
C MET A 118 -6.65 -22.65 -6.01
N ASN A 119 -6.33 -23.50 -5.07
CA ASN A 119 -5.92 -23.04 -3.75
C ASN A 119 -4.57 -22.30 -3.81
N LEU A 120 -4.31 -21.46 -2.82
CA LEU A 120 -3.14 -20.58 -2.85
C LEU A 120 -1.80 -21.33 -2.82
N GLY A 121 -1.77 -22.54 -2.21
CA GLY A 121 -0.58 -23.39 -2.21
C GLY A 121 -0.24 -23.92 -3.59
N ASP A 122 -1.24 -24.39 -4.34
CA ASP A 122 -1.04 -24.85 -5.71
C ASP A 122 -0.76 -23.69 -6.66
N ALA A 123 -1.39 -22.53 -6.43
CA ALA A 123 -1.07 -21.30 -7.17
C ALA A 123 0.39 -20.88 -6.98
N MET A 124 0.93 -21.00 -5.77
CA MET A 124 2.32 -20.70 -5.45
C MET A 124 3.28 -21.71 -6.13
N LYS A 125 2.94 -22.99 -6.13
CA LYS A 125 3.71 -23.99 -6.88
C LYS A 125 3.72 -23.72 -8.37
N ARG A 126 2.56 -23.34 -8.94
CA ARG A 126 2.45 -22.99 -10.35
C ARG A 126 3.28 -21.74 -10.69
N SER A 127 3.28 -20.75 -9.82
CA SER A 127 3.99 -19.47 -10.08
C SER A 127 5.50 -19.60 -10.12
N GLN A 128 6.08 -20.53 -9.38
CA GLN A 128 7.52 -20.81 -9.29
C GLN A 128 8.39 -19.58 -9.01
N VAL A 129 7.86 -18.57 -8.34
CA VAL A 129 8.58 -17.32 -8.03
C VAL A 129 9.41 -17.47 -6.76
N LEU A 130 8.85 -18.14 -5.75
CA LEU A 130 9.52 -18.34 -4.47
C LEU A 130 10.41 -19.58 -4.47
N ASP A 131 11.41 -19.57 -3.60
CA ASP A 131 12.26 -20.70 -3.34
C ASP A 131 11.40 -21.95 -3.01
N ILE A 132 11.76 -23.10 -3.58
CA ILE A 132 11.00 -24.35 -3.43
C ILE A 132 10.91 -24.79 -1.97
N ASN A 133 11.97 -24.59 -1.20
CA ASN A 133 11.99 -24.93 0.22
C ASN A 133 11.04 -24.05 1.02
N LEU A 134 10.99 -22.76 0.72
CA LEU A 134 10.02 -21.84 1.31
C LEU A 134 8.59 -22.22 0.94
N GLN A 135 8.34 -22.60 -0.31
CA GLN A 135 7.04 -23.08 -0.73
C GLN A 135 6.58 -24.29 0.08
N GLN A 136 7.45 -25.29 0.25
CA GLN A 136 7.15 -26.50 1.01
C GLN A 136 6.86 -26.22 2.49
N VAL A 137 7.66 -25.38 3.13
CA VAL A 137 7.45 -24.96 4.53
C VAL A 137 6.11 -24.24 4.67
N SER A 138 5.77 -23.35 3.74
CA SER A 138 4.52 -22.60 3.74
C SER A 138 3.30 -23.49 3.58
N ILE A 139 3.36 -24.48 2.70
CA ILE A 139 2.28 -25.42 2.45
C ILE A 139 2.09 -26.38 3.63
N ASN A 140 3.17 -26.94 4.16
CA ASN A 140 3.13 -27.89 5.27
C ASN A 140 2.53 -27.28 6.55
N LYS A 141 2.72 -26.01 6.79
CA LYS A 141 2.14 -25.31 7.94
C LYS A 141 0.68 -24.90 7.73
N LYS A 142 0.03 -25.32 6.64
CA LYS A 142 -1.36 -24.91 6.30
C LYS A 142 -1.60 -23.40 6.36
N LEU A 143 -0.55 -22.61 6.06
CA LEU A 143 -0.55 -21.16 6.22
C LEU A 143 -1.45 -20.45 5.21
N LEU A 144 -1.87 -21.16 4.19
CA LEU A 144 -2.55 -20.62 3.01
C LEU A 144 -4.09 -20.78 3.09
N ASN A 145 -4.65 -20.94 4.30
CA ASN A 145 -6.10 -20.89 4.53
C ASN A 145 -6.65 -19.45 4.45
N ILE A 146 -6.18 -18.68 3.47
CA ILE A 146 -6.76 -17.38 3.15
C ILE A 146 -7.98 -17.64 2.27
N SER A 147 -9.09 -17.03 2.64
CA SER A 147 -10.32 -17.14 1.86
C SER A 147 -10.11 -16.53 0.48
N VAL A 148 -10.00 -17.40 -0.52
CA VAL A 148 -10.03 -17.02 -1.93
C VAL A 148 -11.49 -17.09 -2.38
N THR A 149 -12.07 -15.97 -2.71
CA THR A 149 -13.43 -15.95 -3.28
C THR A 149 -13.31 -16.16 -4.79
N HIS A 150 -13.86 -17.26 -5.27
CA HIS A 150 -13.90 -17.54 -6.71
C HIS A 150 -15.02 -16.72 -7.37
N THR A 151 -14.66 -15.95 -8.36
CA THR A 151 -15.64 -15.40 -9.29
C THR A 151 -15.74 -16.33 -10.49
N ASN A 152 -16.58 -17.34 -10.38
CA ASN A 152 -16.85 -18.28 -11.48
C ASN A 152 -17.62 -17.67 -12.64
N THR A 153 -17.91 -16.38 -12.59
CA THR A 153 -18.62 -15.71 -13.66
C THR A 153 -18.23 -14.24 -13.68
N PHE A 154 -17.57 -13.82 -14.73
CA PHE A 154 -17.87 -12.50 -15.28
C PHE A 154 -19.33 -12.52 -15.74
N ASN A 155 -20.25 -12.60 -14.79
CA ASN A 155 -21.63 -12.33 -15.08
C ASN A 155 -21.72 -10.83 -15.30
N THR A 156 -21.92 -10.43 -16.54
CA THR A 156 -22.10 -9.05 -16.99
C THR A 156 -23.36 -8.39 -16.42
N ASN A 157 -24.03 -9.01 -15.47
CA ASN A 157 -25.08 -8.39 -14.66
C ASN A 157 -24.45 -7.45 -13.64
N ARG A 158 -24.38 -6.19 -14.01
CA ARG A 158 -23.89 -5.04 -13.25
C ARG A 158 -24.64 -4.75 -11.93
N ASN A 159 -25.46 -5.66 -11.42
CA ASN A 159 -26.35 -5.41 -10.28
C ASN A 159 -26.08 -6.24 -9.04
N SER A 160 -25.00 -7.00 -8.97
CA SER A 160 -24.63 -7.69 -7.71
C SER A 160 -23.60 -6.88 -6.96
N THR A 161 -24.04 -6.07 -6.03
CA THR A 161 -23.19 -5.51 -4.98
C THR A 161 -22.62 -6.66 -4.14
N PRO A 162 -21.31 -6.67 -3.85
CA PRO A 162 -20.73 -7.67 -2.97
C PRO A 162 -21.38 -7.60 -1.57
N THR A 163 -21.79 -8.72 -1.01
CA THR A 163 -22.50 -8.84 0.27
C THR A 163 -21.79 -8.24 1.47
N TRP A 164 -20.47 -7.96 1.39
CA TRP A 164 -19.73 -7.27 2.45
C TRP A 164 -19.95 -5.74 2.47
N LEU A 165 -20.53 -5.16 1.39
CA LEU A 165 -20.93 -3.75 1.36
C LEU A 165 -22.23 -3.50 2.12
N GLU A 166 -23.05 -4.53 2.34
CA GLU A 166 -24.32 -4.40 3.06
C GLU A 166 -24.16 -4.32 4.58
N SER A 167 -23.03 -4.79 5.11
CA SER A 167 -22.78 -4.80 6.57
C SER A 167 -22.16 -3.51 7.12
N ASN A 168 -21.68 -2.60 6.27
CA ASN A 168 -21.16 -1.28 6.68
C ASN A 168 -21.40 -0.26 5.56
N PRO A 169 -22.50 0.48 5.56
CA PRO A 169 -22.70 1.57 4.63
C PRO A 169 -21.64 2.64 4.89
N SER A 170 -20.72 2.80 3.97
CA SER A 170 -19.79 3.94 3.99
C SER A 170 -20.61 5.23 3.95
N PRO A 171 -20.25 6.27 4.69
CA PRO A 171 -20.89 7.56 4.55
C PRO A 171 -20.77 8.03 3.09
N PRO A 172 -21.79 8.70 2.53
CA PRO A 172 -21.75 9.15 1.16
C PRO A 172 -20.55 10.06 0.94
N CYS A 173 -19.74 9.71 -0.06
CA CYS A 173 -18.66 10.56 -0.54
C CYS A 173 -19.31 11.81 -1.12
N THR A 174 -19.32 12.90 -0.38
CA THR A 174 -19.65 14.21 -0.92
C THR A 174 -18.53 14.63 -1.84
N SER A 175 -18.74 14.50 -3.13
CA SER A 175 -17.84 15.03 -4.15
C SER A 175 -17.67 16.53 -3.93
N PRO A 176 -16.47 17.08 -3.90
CA PRO A 176 -16.31 18.53 -3.91
C PRO A 176 -16.89 19.05 -5.22
N THR A 177 -17.82 19.99 -5.09
CA THR A 177 -18.47 20.69 -6.19
C THR A 177 -17.39 21.19 -7.16
N SER A 178 -17.50 20.76 -8.41
CA SER A 178 -16.61 21.18 -9.49
C SER A 178 -16.66 22.70 -9.62
N LEU A 179 -15.57 23.37 -9.24
CA LEU A 179 -15.34 24.76 -9.60
C LEU A 179 -15.23 24.83 -11.12
N ARG A 180 -16.31 25.31 -11.74
CA ARG A 180 -16.35 25.65 -13.16
C ARG A 180 -15.28 26.73 -13.41
N ARG A 181 -14.21 26.35 -14.08
CA ARG A 181 -13.27 27.33 -14.64
C ARG A 181 -14.00 28.09 -15.76
N THR A 182 -14.33 29.34 -15.47
CA THR A 182 -14.65 30.28 -16.53
C THR A 182 -13.32 30.75 -17.12
N SER A 183 -13.07 30.39 -18.37
CA SER A 183 -11.95 30.93 -19.15
C SER A 183 -12.24 32.41 -19.43
N PRO A 184 -11.29 33.32 -19.20
CA PRO A 184 -11.42 34.67 -19.67
C PRO A 184 -11.19 34.69 -21.19
N THR A 185 -12.17 35.20 -21.92
CA THR A 185 -12.03 35.61 -23.33
C THR A 185 -11.08 36.77 -23.40
N GLY A 186 -9.87 36.54 -23.93
CA GLY A 186 -8.92 37.60 -24.23
C GLY A 186 -9.39 38.50 -25.38
N PRO A 187 -9.06 39.79 -25.39
CA PRO A 187 -9.39 40.67 -26.47
C PRO A 187 -8.51 40.43 -27.69
N THR A 188 -9.17 40.39 -28.83
CA THR A 188 -8.55 40.42 -30.17
C THR A 188 -7.83 41.75 -30.34
N MET A 189 -6.54 41.71 -30.63
CA MET A 189 -5.80 42.91 -31.09
C MET A 189 -5.54 42.84 -32.59
N PHE A 190 -5.79 43.99 -33.18
CA PHE A 190 -5.30 44.39 -34.50
C PHE A 190 -3.78 44.41 -34.56
#